data_89a5ecd1bfdc0e3ecd11c504f4624ee6
#
_entry.id   89a5ecd1bfdc0e3ecd11c504f4624ee6
#
_cell.length_a   1.000
_cell.length_b   1.000
_cell.length_c   1.000
_cell.angle_alpha   90.00
_cell.angle_beta   90.00
_cell.angle_gamma   90.00
#
_symmetry.space_group_name_H-M   'P 1'
#
loop_
_entity.id
_entity.type
_entity.pdbx_description
1 polymer ?
#
loop_
_entity_poly.entity_id
_entity_poly.type
_entity_poly.pdbx_seq_one_letter_code
_entity_poly.pdbx_strand_id
1 'polypeptide(L)'
;NKKDKYFFALTEYWIDTMALFIPTYFAPISQYSEIINTGEVIFEIHDNFQKQSFRNRCYIYNTNGKQLLNVPVKHPNNCSRKQTKDTLIENATHWQDQHFKSLKTAYRNSPFFEFYVDDIANIFEKKYTYLHDINIDTFLFISEALQINSNFKKTSSYSEVIERNDFRNLAAVKTQPKNFVKPYIQMFDDKH
;
A
#
# COMPACT_ATOMS: atom_id res chain seq x y z
N ASN A 1 35.25 18.52 -0.78
CA ASN A 1 35.33 17.50 -1.84
C ASN A 1 34.18 17.73 -2.80
N LYS A 2 34.43 17.85 -4.15
CA LYS A 2 33.40 18.19 -5.13
C LYS A 2 32.26 17.17 -5.19
N LYS A 3 32.49 15.90 -4.85
CA LYS A 3 31.49 14.84 -4.82
C LYS A 3 30.44 15.02 -3.71
N ASP A 4 30.82 15.53 -2.57
CA ASP A 4 29.91 15.73 -1.44
C ASP A 4 28.94 16.89 -1.69
N LYS A 5 29.34 17.89 -2.49
CA LYS A 5 28.50 19.02 -2.88
C LYS A 5 27.38 18.62 -3.86
N TYR A 6 27.61 17.62 -4.72
CA TYR A 6 26.59 17.12 -5.65
C TYR A 6 25.59 16.19 -4.95
N PHE A 7 26.02 15.44 -3.95
CA PHE A 7 25.12 14.60 -3.16
C PHE A 7 24.15 15.44 -2.30
N PHE A 8 24.67 16.50 -1.66
CA PHE A 8 23.83 17.45 -0.90
C PHE A 8 22.91 18.28 -1.80
N ALA A 9 23.34 18.68 -2.98
CA ALA A 9 22.50 19.45 -3.91
C ALA A 9 21.35 18.61 -4.52
N LEU A 10 21.52 17.30 -4.65
CA LEU A 10 20.46 16.41 -5.09
C LEU A 10 19.42 16.13 -3.99
N THR A 11 19.82 16.10 -2.72
CA THR A 11 18.90 15.91 -1.60
C THR A 11 18.07 17.16 -1.30
N GLU A 12 18.57 18.36 -1.52
CA GLU A 12 17.79 19.60 -1.34
C GLU A 12 16.73 19.83 -2.42
N TYR A 13 16.87 19.25 -3.63
CA TYR A 13 15.93 19.43 -4.74
C TYR A 13 14.66 18.54 -4.64
N TRP A 14 14.65 17.53 -3.75
CA TRP A 14 13.58 16.52 -3.65
C TRP A 14 12.63 16.73 -2.46
N ILE A 15 12.90 17.69 -1.55
CA ILE A 15 12.28 17.74 -0.22
C ILE A 15 10.94 18.49 -0.19
N ASP A 16 10.50 19.13 -1.28
CA ASP A 16 9.35 20.05 -1.19
C ASP A 16 8.15 19.68 -2.10
N THR A 17 8.05 18.45 -2.54
CA THR A 17 6.93 18.00 -3.37
C THR A 17 5.97 17.13 -2.58
N MET A 18 4.82 17.70 -2.20
CA MET A 18 3.68 16.92 -1.72
C MET A 18 3.10 16.09 -2.86
N ALA A 19 2.75 14.85 -2.58
CA ALA A 19 2.11 13.98 -3.56
C ALA A 19 0.87 13.31 -2.99
N LEU A 20 -0.17 13.21 -3.82
CA LEU A 20 -1.48 12.71 -3.46
C LEU A 20 -1.64 11.25 -3.87
N PHE A 21 -1.98 10.41 -2.89
CA PHE A 21 -2.20 8.97 -3.06
C PHE A 21 -3.55 8.56 -2.48
N ILE A 22 -4.03 7.39 -2.89
CA ILE A 22 -5.08 6.68 -2.17
C ILE A 22 -4.39 5.70 -1.20
N PRO A 23 -4.82 5.59 0.07
CA PRO A 23 -4.32 4.55 0.95
C PRO A 23 -4.75 3.18 0.44
N THR A 24 -3.80 2.28 0.21
CA THR A 24 -4.01 0.95 -0.36
C THR A 24 -3.51 -0.16 0.55
N TYR A 25 -4.16 -1.30 0.51
CA TYR A 25 -3.83 -2.47 1.32
C TYR A 25 -2.58 -3.16 0.78
N PHE A 26 -1.48 -3.16 1.54
CA PHE A 26 -0.15 -3.56 1.07
C PHE A 26 0.11 -3.00 -0.33
N ALA A 27 0.36 -1.71 -0.39
CA ALA A 27 0.47 -0.94 -1.63
C ALA A 27 1.36 -1.61 -2.67
N PRO A 28 1.04 -1.48 -3.97
CA PRO A 28 1.89 -2.02 -5.02
C PRO A 28 3.25 -1.28 -5.06
N ILE A 29 4.28 -1.96 -5.57
CA ILE A 29 5.64 -1.41 -5.72
C ILE A 29 5.62 -0.08 -6.49
N SER A 30 4.75 0.06 -7.50
CA SER A 30 4.57 1.31 -8.25
C SER A 30 4.20 2.49 -7.36
N GLN A 31 3.41 2.29 -6.32
CA GLN A 31 3.07 3.34 -5.37
C GLN A 31 4.26 3.71 -4.48
N TYR A 32 5.01 2.73 -3.97
CA TYR A 32 6.20 2.99 -3.17
C TYR A 32 7.32 3.66 -3.96
N SER A 33 7.47 3.36 -5.26
CA SER A 33 8.49 4.01 -6.07
C SER A 33 8.20 5.51 -6.26
N GLU A 34 6.94 5.94 -6.28
CA GLU A 34 6.60 7.35 -6.28
C GLU A 34 6.73 7.97 -4.88
N ILE A 35 6.36 7.23 -3.83
CA ILE A 35 6.50 7.67 -2.44
C ILE A 35 7.96 7.98 -2.08
N ILE A 36 8.92 7.16 -2.52
CA ILE A 36 10.35 7.38 -2.27
C ILE A 36 10.83 8.73 -2.84
N ASN A 37 10.23 9.17 -3.94
CA ASN A 37 10.57 10.43 -4.61
C ASN A 37 9.73 11.62 -4.10
N THR A 38 8.99 11.45 -3.00
CA THR A 38 8.05 12.43 -2.46
C THR A 38 8.55 12.93 -1.10
N GLY A 39 8.48 14.24 -0.88
CA GLY A 39 8.82 14.84 0.42
C GLY A 39 7.74 14.60 1.47
N GLU A 40 6.46 14.73 1.11
CA GLU A 40 5.33 14.49 1.98
C GLU A 40 4.23 13.72 1.27
N VAL A 41 3.77 12.64 1.88
CA VAL A 41 2.66 11.81 1.40
C VAL A 41 1.32 12.40 1.88
N ILE A 42 0.39 12.63 0.97
CA ILE A 42 -0.98 13.01 1.30
C ILE A 42 -1.91 11.87 0.90
N PHE A 43 -2.67 11.33 1.85
CA PHE A 43 -3.68 10.33 1.56
C PHE A 43 -5.07 10.96 1.36
N GLU A 44 -5.61 10.78 0.15
CA GLU A 44 -6.99 11.11 -0.17
C GLU A 44 -7.94 10.05 0.40
N ILE A 45 -8.77 10.46 1.37
CA ILE A 45 -9.73 9.57 2.03
C ILE A 45 -11.19 9.97 1.76
N HIS A 46 -11.42 11.10 1.11
CA HIS A 46 -12.75 11.62 0.76
C HIS A 46 -13.22 11.22 -0.64
N ASP A 47 -12.40 10.47 -1.39
CA ASP A 47 -12.81 9.90 -2.68
C ASP A 47 -13.88 8.81 -2.51
N ASN A 48 -14.55 8.48 -3.61
CA ASN A 48 -15.51 7.38 -3.62
C ASN A 48 -14.79 6.03 -3.64
N PHE A 49 -15.13 5.15 -2.71
CA PHE A 49 -14.58 3.79 -2.67
C PHE A 49 -14.84 3.06 -3.98
N GLN A 50 -13.80 2.53 -4.59
CA GLN A 50 -13.87 1.74 -5.82
C GLN A 50 -13.62 0.28 -5.52
N LYS A 51 -14.59 -0.56 -5.88
CA LYS A 51 -14.46 -2.03 -5.82
C LYS A 51 -13.37 -2.50 -6.79
N GLN A 52 -12.77 -3.65 -6.50
CA GLN A 52 -11.74 -4.28 -7.34
C GLN A 52 -10.50 -3.39 -7.57
N SER A 53 -10.13 -2.61 -6.56
CA SER A 53 -8.94 -1.78 -6.53
C SER A 53 -8.00 -2.21 -5.40
N PHE A 54 -6.78 -1.70 -5.39
CA PHE A 54 -5.83 -1.95 -4.30
C PHE A 54 -6.26 -1.35 -2.95
N ARG A 55 -7.36 -0.63 -2.88
CA ARG A 55 -7.91 -0.14 -1.60
C ARG A 55 -8.20 -1.26 -0.61
N ASN A 56 -8.72 -2.39 -1.10
CA ASN A 56 -9.07 -3.52 -0.23
C ASN A 56 -8.47 -4.85 -0.67
N ARG A 57 -7.48 -4.86 -1.57
CA ARG A 57 -6.83 -6.08 -2.04
C ARG A 57 -5.36 -5.87 -2.33
N CYS A 58 -4.61 -6.93 -2.16
CA CYS A 58 -3.26 -7.03 -2.69
C CYS A 58 -3.05 -8.41 -3.33
N TYR A 59 -1.95 -8.56 -4.02
CA TYR A 59 -1.54 -9.83 -4.60
C TYR A 59 -0.20 -10.24 -4.03
N ILE A 60 -0.11 -11.48 -3.61
CA ILE A 60 1.14 -12.13 -3.21
C ILE A 60 1.47 -13.24 -4.22
N TYR A 61 2.72 -13.68 -4.20
CA TYR A 61 3.17 -14.79 -5.00
C TYR A 61 3.47 -15.98 -4.10
N ASN A 62 2.99 -17.15 -4.46
CA ASN A 62 3.23 -18.39 -3.72
C ASN A 62 3.59 -19.53 -4.67
N THR A 63 3.76 -20.75 -4.15
CA THR A 63 4.10 -21.93 -4.95
C THR A 63 3.10 -22.30 -6.05
N ASN A 64 1.87 -21.78 -5.97
CA ASN A 64 0.80 -22.00 -6.96
C ASN A 64 0.59 -20.78 -7.85
N GLY A 65 1.49 -19.79 -7.80
CA GLY A 65 1.41 -18.53 -8.54
C GLY A 65 0.77 -17.40 -7.78
N LYS A 66 0.14 -16.48 -8.49
CA LYS A 66 -0.44 -15.26 -7.97
C LYS A 66 -1.68 -15.54 -7.11
N GLN A 67 -1.64 -15.13 -5.84
CA GLN A 67 -2.74 -15.25 -4.90
C GLN A 67 -3.29 -13.87 -4.55
N LEU A 68 -4.62 -13.73 -4.58
CA LEU A 68 -5.33 -12.54 -4.13
C LEU A 68 -5.59 -12.60 -2.62
N LEU A 69 -5.22 -11.56 -1.90
CA LEU A 69 -5.68 -11.28 -0.53
C LEU A 69 -6.67 -10.11 -0.59
N ASN A 70 -7.88 -10.33 -0.10
CA ASN A 70 -8.96 -9.36 -0.19
C ASN A 70 -9.58 -9.09 1.18
N VAL A 71 -9.46 -7.86 1.66
CA VAL A 71 -10.12 -7.41 2.88
C VAL A 71 -11.62 -7.26 2.61
N PRO A 72 -12.48 -8.01 3.30
CA PRO A 72 -13.91 -7.93 3.11
C PRO A 72 -14.45 -6.59 3.65
N VAL A 73 -15.34 -5.96 2.91
CA VAL A 73 -15.94 -4.68 3.29
C VAL A 73 -17.45 -4.80 3.37
N LYS A 74 -18.04 -4.11 4.36
CA LYS A 74 -19.50 -4.05 4.51
C LYS A 74 -20.14 -3.31 3.35
N HIS A 75 -21.10 -3.96 2.71
CA HIS A 75 -21.91 -3.32 1.69
C HIS A 75 -23.01 -2.49 2.35
N PRO A 76 -23.21 -1.22 1.95
CA PRO A 76 -24.36 -0.46 2.44
C PRO A 76 -25.65 -1.09 1.88
N ASN A 77 -26.68 -1.17 2.72
CA ASN A 77 -28.01 -1.65 2.32
C ASN A 77 -28.69 -0.69 1.32
N ASN A 78 -28.23 0.54 1.21
CA ASN A 78 -28.72 1.55 0.28
C ASN A 78 -27.63 1.87 -0.75
N CYS A 79 -28.05 2.13 -2.00
CA CYS A 79 -27.19 2.41 -3.16
C CYS A 79 -26.34 3.68 -3.09
N SER A 80 -26.07 4.23 -1.92
CA SER A 80 -25.23 5.41 -1.75
C SER A 80 -23.76 5.08 -1.98
N ARG A 81 -23.07 5.92 -2.76
CA ARG A 81 -21.63 5.85 -2.94
C ARG A 81 -20.96 6.10 -1.58
N LYS A 82 -20.14 5.16 -1.12
CA LYS A 82 -19.37 5.27 0.11
C LYS A 82 -18.04 5.96 -0.16
N GLN A 83 -17.65 6.88 0.70
CA GLN A 83 -16.29 7.43 0.67
C GLN A 83 -15.29 6.43 1.26
N THR A 84 -14.04 6.54 0.86
CA THR A 84 -12.96 5.67 1.38
C THR A 84 -12.85 5.76 2.90
N LYS A 85 -13.00 6.96 3.49
CA LYS A 85 -12.96 7.15 4.95
C LYS A 85 -14.08 6.42 5.71
N ASP A 86 -15.24 6.22 5.07
CA ASP A 86 -16.42 5.61 5.70
C ASP A 86 -16.54 4.11 5.40
N THR A 87 -15.58 3.54 4.69
CA THR A 87 -15.60 2.13 4.30
C THR A 87 -15.28 1.25 5.50
N LEU A 88 -16.29 0.50 5.97
CA LEU A 88 -16.18 -0.42 7.12
C LEU A 88 -15.70 -1.80 6.66
N ILE A 89 -14.86 -2.42 7.46
CA ILE A 89 -14.45 -3.81 7.29
C ILE A 89 -15.55 -4.75 7.78
N GLU A 90 -15.77 -5.85 7.06
CA GLU A 90 -16.64 -6.95 7.50
C GLU A 90 -15.81 -7.94 8.33
N ASN A 91 -15.96 -7.85 9.65
CA ASN A 91 -15.20 -8.65 10.61
C ASN A 91 -15.88 -9.98 11.01
N ALA A 92 -17.01 -10.34 10.41
CA ALA A 92 -17.66 -11.60 10.68
C ALA A 92 -16.89 -12.81 10.12
N THR A 93 -15.95 -12.59 9.20
CA THR A 93 -15.09 -13.62 8.62
C THR A 93 -13.70 -13.58 9.27
N HIS A 94 -13.03 -14.74 9.32
CA HIS A 94 -11.64 -14.84 9.83
C HIS A 94 -10.60 -14.44 8.78
N TRP A 95 -10.83 -13.32 8.06
CA TRP A 95 -9.98 -12.89 6.96
C TRP A 95 -8.55 -12.54 7.40
N GLN A 96 -8.38 -11.98 8.60
CA GLN A 96 -7.06 -11.64 9.15
C GLN A 96 -6.19 -12.88 9.34
N ASP A 97 -6.74 -13.92 9.97
CA ASP A 97 -6.05 -15.21 10.14
C ASP A 97 -5.70 -15.86 8.80
N GLN A 98 -6.61 -15.77 7.82
CA GLN A 98 -6.38 -16.33 6.49
C GLN A 98 -5.27 -15.58 5.75
N HIS A 99 -5.24 -14.25 5.82
CA HIS A 99 -4.19 -13.43 5.21
C HIS A 99 -2.83 -13.69 5.86
N PHE A 100 -2.77 -13.68 7.20
CA PHE A 100 -1.53 -13.98 7.92
C PHE A 100 -0.99 -15.36 7.59
N LYS A 101 -1.84 -16.40 7.61
CA LYS A 101 -1.46 -17.76 7.21
C LYS A 101 -0.94 -17.81 5.77
N SER A 102 -1.59 -17.10 4.86
CA SER A 102 -1.16 -17.03 3.45
C SER A 102 0.23 -16.41 3.31
N LEU A 103 0.48 -15.28 3.98
CA LEU A 103 1.78 -14.62 3.99
C LEU A 103 2.86 -15.52 4.61
N LYS A 104 2.58 -16.10 5.77
CA LYS A 104 3.49 -17.03 6.44
C LYS A 104 3.82 -18.24 5.57
N THR A 105 2.81 -18.83 4.90
CA THR A 105 3.03 -19.99 4.03
C THR A 105 3.86 -19.62 2.79
N ALA A 106 3.61 -18.46 2.21
CA ALA A 106 4.33 -18.01 1.02
C ALA A 106 5.79 -17.64 1.32
N TYR A 107 6.04 -16.96 2.44
CA TYR A 107 7.33 -16.30 2.68
C TYR A 107 8.17 -16.84 3.83
N ARG A 108 7.71 -17.82 4.61
CA ARG A 108 8.46 -18.36 5.76
C ARG A 108 9.88 -18.86 5.44
N ASN A 109 10.12 -19.26 4.20
CA ASN A 109 11.43 -19.73 3.73
C ASN A 109 12.25 -18.61 3.06
N SER A 110 11.72 -17.38 2.97
CA SER A 110 12.49 -16.28 2.41
C SER A 110 13.50 -15.75 3.44
N PRO A 111 14.67 -15.29 2.97
CA PRO A 111 15.62 -14.62 3.85
C PRO A 111 14.93 -13.46 4.59
N PHE A 112 15.29 -13.28 5.85
CA PHE A 112 14.81 -12.18 6.69
C PHE A 112 13.31 -12.21 7.07
N PHE A 113 12.51 -13.18 6.65
CA PHE A 113 11.09 -13.25 7.04
C PHE A 113 10.92 -13.25 8.58
N GLU A 114 11.82 -13.93 9.30
CA GLU A 114 11.81 -14.00 10.77
C GLU A 114 11.92 -12.62 11.44
N PHE A 115 12.55 -11.64 10.80
CA PHE A 115 12.67 -10.27 11.33
C PHE A 115 11.38 -9.46 11.20
N TYR A 116 10.47 -9.84 10.29
CA TYR A 116 9.25 -9.08 10.01
C TYR A 116 7.98 -9.79 10.46
N VAL A 117 8.06 -11.08 10.81
CA VAL A 117 6.85 -11.89 11.07
C VAL A 117 6.04 -11.39 12.26
N ASP A 118 6.69 -10.92 13.31
CA ASP A 118 6.03 -10.43 14.51
C ASP A 118 5.31 -9.09 14.26
N ASP A 119 5.93 -8.19 13.50
CA ASP A 119 5.30 -6.93 13.10
C ASP A 119 4.10 -7.16 12.18
N ILE A 120 4.23 -8.11 11.24
CA ILE A 120 3.11 -8.54 10.40
C ILE A 120 1.99 -9.15 11.26
N ALA A 121 2.33 -9.99 12.26
CA ALA A 121 1.35 -10.58 13.16
C ALA A 121 0.57 -9.50 13.93
N ASN A 122 1.26 -8.50 14.47
CA ASN A 122 0.65 -7.37 15.18
C ASN A 122 -0.40 -6.63 14.32
N ILE A 123 -0.15 -6.45 13.01
CA ILE A 123 -1.13 -5.85 12.10
C ILE A 123 -2.38 -6.73 11.99
N PHE A 124 -2.23 -8.05 11.92
CA PHE A 124 -3.37 -8.96 11.77
C PHE A 124 -4.09 -9.30 13.09
N GLU A 125 -3.48 -9.09 14.23
CA GLU A 125 -4.11 -9.23 15.56
C GLU A 125 -4.95 -8.01 15.94
N LYS A 126 -4.60 -6.83 15.42
CA LYS A 126 -5.31 -5.59 15.67
C LYS A 126 -6.70 -5.61 15.03
N LYS A 127 -7.73 -5.20 15.78
CA LYS A 127 -9.09 -5.05 15.25
C LYS A 127 -9.25 -3.71 14.54
N TYR A 128 -9.66 -3.76 13.29
CA TYR A 128 -9.92 -2.58 12.47
C TYR A 128 -11.41 -2.40 12.22
N THR A 129 -11.89 -1.17 12.33
CA THR A 129 -13.25 -0.78 11.96
C THR A 129 -13.29 -0.26 10.54
N TYR A 130 -12.35 0.63 10.20
CA TYR A 130 -12.28 1.26 8.88
C TYR A 130 -11.17 0.68 8.02
N LEU A 131 -11.45 0.57 6.71
CA LEU A 131 -10.50 0.02 5.76
C LEU A 131 -9.23 0.87 5.64
N HIS A 132 -9.36 2.19 5.68
CA HIS A 132 -8.19 3.08 5.56
C HIS A 132 -7.22 2.97 6.73
N ASP A 133 -7.67 2.52 7.91
CA ASP A 133 -6.78 2.37 9.07
C ASP A 133 -5.77 1.24 8.87
N ILE A 134 -6.22 0.06 8.42
CA ILE A 134 -5.27 -1.02 8.10
C ILE A 134 -4.38 -0.66 6.91
N ASN A 135 -4.89 0.09 5.93
CA ASN A 135 -4.08 0.53 4.80
C ASN A 135 -2.93 1.45 5.26
N ILE A 136 -3.20 2.31 6.24
CA ILE A 136 -2.17 3.16 6.83
C ILE A 136 -1.19 2.36 7.67
N ASP A 137 -1.66 1.42 8.49
CA ASP A 137 -0.77 0.58 9.29
C ASP A 137 0.15 -0.27 8.38
N THR A 138 -0.37 -0.83 7.28
CA THR A 138 0.47 -1.53 6.30
C THR A 138 1.45 -0.60 5.58
N PHE A 139 1.06 0.65 5.28
CA PHE A 139 1.96 1.67 4.74
C PHE A 139 3.10 1.98 5.70
N LEU A 140 2.80 2.22 6.99
CA LEU A 140 3.80 2.53 8.02
C LEU A 140 4.78 1.37 8.18
N PHE A 141 4.28 0.14 8.29
CA PHE A 141 5.10 -1.07 8.39
C PHE A 141 6.07 -1.22 7.20
N ILE A 142 5.57 -1.11 5.97
CA ILE A 142 6.42 -1.26 4.79
C ILE A 142 7.41 -0.09 4.67
N SER A 143 7.00 1.14 5.01
CA SER A 143 7.89 2.30 4.99
C SER A 143 9.04 2.14 5.98
N GLU A 144 8.77 1.64 7.18
CA GLU A 144 9.78 1.32 8.18
C GLU A 144 10.73 0.22 7.68
N ALA A 145 10.18 -0.88 7.15
CA ALA A 145 10.98 -1.98 6.61
C ALA A 145 11.88 -1.55 5.43
N LEU A 146 11.42 -0.60 4.61
CA LEU A 146 12.18 -0.01 3.50
C LEU A 146 13.08 1.15 3.93
N GLN A 147 13.02 1.59 5.18
CA GLN A 147 13.74 2.76 5.72
C GLN A 147 13.49 4.06 4.91
N ILE A 148 12.25 4.23 4.47
CA ILE A 148 11.80 5.43 3.75
C ILE A 148 10.96 6.33 4.66
N ASN A 149 10.81 7.60 4.24
CA ASN A 149 9.99 8.56 4.97
C ASN A 149 8.53 8.09 5.06
N SER A 150 8.01 8.00 6.27
CA SER A 150 6.64 7.58 6.57
C SER A 150 5.72 8.74 6.98
N ASN A 151 6.20 9.99 6.87
CA ASN A 151 5.38 11.15 7.17
C ASN A 151 4.22 11.26 6.18
N PHE A 152 3.01 11.37 6.70
CA PHE A 152 1.82 11.51 5.88
C PHE A 152 0.80 12.45 6.51
N LYS A 153 -0.07 13.00 5.67
CA LYS A 153 -1.30 13.71 6.06
C LYS A 153 -2.50 13.05 5.40
N LYS A 154 -3.68 13.26 5.97
CA LYS A 154 -4.95 12.90 5.34
C LYS A 154 -5.60 14.17 4.82
N THR A 155 -6.29 14.07 3.68
CA THR A 155 -7.10 15.19 3.19
C THR A 155 -8.24 15.50 4.16
N SER A 156 -8.61 16.78 4.27
CA SER A 156 -9.78 17.24 5.04
C SER A 156 -11.06 17.28 4.20
N SER A 157 -10.92 17.35 2.88
CA SER A 157 -11.99 17.34 1.88
C SER A 157 -11.47 16.72 0.60
N TYR A 158 -12.38 16.34 -0.32
CA TYR A 158 -11.99 15.82 -1.62
C TYR A 158 -11.23 16.89 -2.42
N SER A 159 -10.04 16.53 -2.88
CA SER A 159 -9.25 17.38 -3.77
C SER A 159 -9.56 17.03 -5.23
N GLU A 160 -10.12 17.97 -6.00
CA GLU A 160 -10.53 17.69 -7.38
C GLU A 160 -9.34 17.45 -8.29
N VAL A 161 -8.31 18.26 -8.23
CA VAL A 161 -7.08 18.08 -9.04
C VAL A 161 -5.87 18.69 -8.33
N ILE A 162 -4.78 17.93 -8.25
CA ILE A 162 -3.43 18.50 -8.13
C ILE A 162 -2.78 18.27 -9.50
N GLU A 163 -2.45 19.32 -10.21
CA GLU A 163 -1.90 19.24 -11.58
C GLU A 163 -0.55 18.51 -11.66
N ARG A 164 0.13 18.40 -10.53
CA ARG A 164 1.42 17.67 -10.41
C ARG A 164 1.37 16.75 -9.20
N ASN A 165 1.99 15.58 -9.33
CA ASN A 165 2.12 14.58 -8.25
C ASN A 165 0.79 13.99 -7.75
N ASP A 166 -0.19 13.81 -8.64
CA ASP A 166 -1.41 13.07 -8.37
C ASP A 166 -1.26 11.61 -8.81
N PHE A 167 -1.04 10.74 -7.83
CA PHE A 167 -0.82 9.30 -8.03
C PHE A 167 -2.02 8.45 -7.57
N ARG A 168 -3.20 9.05 -7.42
CA ARG A 168 -4.42 8.32 -7.01
C ARG A 168 -4.80 7.19 -7.98
N ASN A 169 -4.44 7.33 -9.25
CA ASN A 169 -4.65 6.30 -10.27
C ASN A 169 -3.92 4.99 -9.98
N LEU A 170 -2.81 5.01 -9.21
CA LEU A 170 -2.06 3.81 -8.83
C LEU A 170 -2.85 2.87 -7.89
N ALA A 171 -3.92 3.34 -7.28
CA ALA A 171 -4.84 2.50 -6.53
C ALA A 171 -5.70 1.56 -7.41
N ALA A 172 -5.77 1.80 -8.72
CA ALA A 172 -6.55 0.97 -9.63
C ALA A 172 -5.69 -0.15 -10.23
N VAL A 173 -6.19 -1.39 -10.18
CA VAL A 173 -5.45 -2.57 -10.69
C VAL A 173 -5.18 -2.48 -12.20
N LYS A 174 -6.10 -1.87 -12.95
CA LYS A 174 -6.01 -1.78 -14.42
C LYS A 174 -5.01 -0.74 -14.93
N THR A 175 -4.67 0.24 -14.12
CA THR A 175 -3.82 1.38 -14.51
C THR A 175 -2.37 1.21 -14.09
N GLN A 176 -1.98 0.02 -13.61
CA GLN A 176 -0.59 -0.23 -13.26
C GLN A 176 0.31 -0.11 -14.49
N PRO A 177 1.42 0.63 -14.41
CA PRO A 177 2.35 0.74 -15.52
C PRO A 177 2.94 -0.63 -15.86
N LYS A 178 2.76 -1.07 -17.11
CA LYS A 178 3.18 -2.42 -17.55
C LYS A 178 4.70 -2.62 -17.57
N ASN A 179 5.47 -1.55 -17.71
CA ASN A 179 6.92 -1.59 -17.90
C ASN A 179 7.68 -0.88 -16.76
N PHE A 180 7.07 -0.82 -15.60
CA PHE A 180 7.56 0.02 -14.50
C PHE A 180 8.74 -0.59 -13.77
N VAL A 181 8.81 -1.90 -13.69
CA VAL A 181 9.81 -2.60 -12.92
C VAL A 181 10.72 -3.39 -13.85
N LYS A 182 12.04 -3.20 -13.72
CA LYS A 182 13.01 -4.07 -14.37
C LYS A 182 12.81 -5.50 -13.85
N PRO A 183 13.02 -6.53 -14.71
CA PRO A 183 12.98 -7.90 -14.25
C PRO A 183 13.88 -8.09 -13.03
N TYR A 184 13.37 -8.69 -11.98
CA TYR A 184 14.11 -9.04 -10.78
C TYR A 184 13.73 -10.46 -10.36
N ILE A 185 14.65 -11.15 -9.71
CA ILE A 185 14.43 -12.52 -9.23
C ILE A 185 13.43 -12.48 -8.10
N GLN A 186 12.31 -13.14 -8.28
CA GLN A 186 11.29 -13.33 -7.25
C GLN A 186 11.44 -14.72 -6.62
N MET A 187 10.91 -14.85 -5.41
CA MET A 187 10.74 -16.17 -4.81
C MET A 187 9.76 -16.97 -5.69
N PHE A 188 10.12 -18.16 -6.11
CA PHE A 188 9.37 -19.01 -7.03
C PHE A 188 9.46 -18.68 -8.54
N ASP A 189 10.36 -17.82 -8.98
CA ASP A 189 10.58 -17.53 -10.41
C ASP A 189 10.90 -18.78 -11.25
N ASP A 190 11.50 -19.79 -10.63
CA ASP A 190 11.83 -21.09 -11.23
C ASP A 190 10.61 -22.02 -11.38
N LYS A 191 9.45 -21.63 -10.85
CA LYS A 191 8.23 -22.46 -10.86
C LYS A 191 7.12 -21.94 -11.76
N HIS A 192 7.25 -20.70 -12.28
CA HIS A 192 6.19 -20.03 -13.02
C HIS A 192 6.74 -19.23 -14.20
#